data_89f84b508d301e9f939651d425230ac8
#
_entry.id   89f84b508d301e9f939651d425230ac8
#
_cell.length_a   1.000
_cell.length_b   1.000
_cell.length_c   1.000
_cell.angle_alpha   90.00
_cell.angle_beta   90.00
_cell.angle_gamma   90.00
#
_symmetry.space_group_name_H-M   'P 1'
#
loop_
_entity.id
_entity.type
_entity.pdbx_description
1 polymer ?
#
loop_
_entity_poly.entity_id
_entity_poly.type
_entity_poly.pdbx_seq_one_letter_code
_entity_poly.pdbx_strand_id
1 'polypeptide(L)'
;MLFIDSLLAALSPFTLAMNFVGVMLGMIVGALPGLGSVVAITICLPFTFGMTSVSAIALLLGVYCGSICGGSIAAVLINTPGTPQSAATAFDGYPMARAGKPGKAIGWALAASIFGGVFSCVILTFAAPQIAVFALQFGPLETCALILMGLTCISSVSANNQFKGLAMGVLGLLLACVGMSPFSAESRFTFDIFALNSGIDLVAVIVG
;
A
#
# COMPACT_ATOMS: atom_id res chain seq x y z
N MET A 1 -13.38 20.51 17.87
CA MET A 1 -14.15 19.34 18.36
C MET A 1 -13.86 18.11 17.52
N LEU A 2 -14.09 18.09 16.23
CA LEU A 2 -13.84 16.89 15.39
C LEU A 2 -12.45 16.25 15.51
N PHE A 3 -11.38 17.01 15.64
CA PHE A 3 -10.02 16.49 15.76
C PHE A 3 -9.78 15.75 17.10
N ILE A 4 -10.27 16.32 18.19
CA ILE A 4 -10.13 15.73 19.53
C ILE A 4 -10.95 14.44 19.64
N ASP A 5 -12.18 14.46 19.11
CA ASP A 5 -13.06 13.28 19.12
C ASP A 5 -12.48 12.13 18.26
N SER A 6 -11.90 12.46 17.11
CA SER A 6 -11.21 11.48 16.27
C SER A 6 -9.96 10.91 16.95
N LEU A 7 -9.21 11.74 17.66
CA LEU A 7 -8.03 11.32 18.41
C LEU A 7 -8.40 10.39 19.58
N LEU A 8 -9.46 10.72 20.30
CA LEU A 8 -9.99 9.87 21.39
C LEU A 8 -10.50 8.53 20.85
N ALA A 9 -11.19 8.53 19.70
CA ALA A 9 -11.63 7.31 19.04
C ALA A 9 -10.45 6.44 18.60
N ALA A 10 -9.38 7.05 18.07
CA ALA A 10 -8.15 6.34 17.68
C ALA A 10 -7.42 5.75 18.90
N LEU A 11 -7.46 6.40 20.05
CA LEU A 11 -6.84 5.94 21.30
C LEU A 11 -7.73 4.96 22.09
N SER A 12 -8.91 4.62 21.59
CA SER A 12 -9.77 3.64 22.27
C SER A 12 -9.06 2.28 22.40
N PRO A 13 -9.25 1.55 23.52
CA PRO A 13 -8.57 0.26 23.74
C PRO A 13 -8.84 -0.75 22.62
N PHE A 14 -10.04 -0.74 22.06
CA PHE A 14 -10.40 -1.61 20.94
C PHE A 14 -9.63 -1.28 19.66
N THR A 15 -9.53 0.01 19.33
CA THR A 15 -8.78 0.47 18.13
C THR A 15 -7.28 0.17 18.27
N LEU A 16 -6.71 0.37 19.45
CA LEU A 16 -5.32 0.01 19.73
C LEU A 16 -5.07 -1.50 19.63
N ALA A 17 -6.00 -2.31 20.14
CA ALA A 17 -5.93 -3.76 20.02
C ALA A 17 -5.98 -4.20 18.54
N MET A 18 -6.88 -3.61 17.74
CA MET A 18 -6.97 -3.88 16.30
C MET A 18 -5.72 -3.46 15.56
N ASN A 19 -5.15 -2.31 15.89
CA ASN A 19 -3.85 -1.87 15.33
C ASN A 19 -2.74 -2.88 15.67
N PHE A 20 -2.64 -3.32 16.92
CA PHE A 20 -1.65 -4.30 17.35
C PHE A 20 -1.79 -5.63 16.61
N VAL A 21 -3.02 -6.14 16.48
CA VAL A 21 -3.31 -7.35 15.70
C VAL A 21 -2.90 -7.15 14.23
N GLY A 22 -3.22 -5.98 13.66
CA GLY A 22 -2.82 -5.61 12.31
C GLY A 22 -1.29 -5.65 12.13
N VAL A 23 -0.54 -5.05 13.05
CA VAL A 23 0.94 -5.05 13.01
C VAL A 23 1.48 -6.48 13.07
N MET A 24 0.97 -7.33 13.94
CA MET A 24 1.40 -8.72 14.06
C MET A 24 1.15 -9.52 12.78
N LEU A 25 -0.07 -9.42 12.23
CA LEU A 25 -0.41 -10.08 10.97
C LEU A 25 0.41 -9.55 9.80
N GLY A 26 0.55 -8.22 9.72
CA GLY A 26 1.37 -7.57 8.70
C GLY A 26 2.83 -8.02 8.76
N MET A 27 3.40 -8.12 9.95
CA MET A 27 4.80 -8.55 10.15
C MET A 27 5.01 -9.99 9.66
N ILE A 28 4.07 -10.90 9.95
CA ILE A 28 4.15 -12.30 9.50
C ILE A 28 4.08 -12.36 7.97
N VAL A 29 3.10 -11.71 7.36
CA VAL A 29 2.91 -11.73 5.89
C VAL A 29 4.06 -11.01 5.19
N GLY A 30 4.49 -9.85 5.72
CA GLY A 30 5.59 -9.06 5.17
C GLY A 30 6.96 -9.74 5.26
N ALA A 31 7.17 -10.65 6.21
CA ALA A 31 8.37 -11.44 6.31
C ALA A 31 8.47 -12.51 5.21
N LEU A 32 7.36 -12.85 4.56
CA LEU A 32 7.34 -13.81 3.46
C LEU A 32 7.72 -13.10 2.15
N PRO A 33 8.84 -13.45 1.51
CA PRO A 33 9.29 -12.81 0.28
C PRO A 33 8.26 -12.97 -0.85
N GLY A 34 7.96 -11.87 -1.53
CA GLY A 34 7.08 -11.87 -2.71
C GLY A 34 5.61 -11.57 -2.42
N LEU A 35 5.13 -11.66 -1.17
CA LEU A 35 3.73 -11.33 -0.87
C LEU A 35 3.49 -9.81 -0.81
N GLY A 36 4.40 -9.08 -0.21
CA GLY A 36 4.31 -7.62 -0.13
C GLY A 36 3.18 -7.09 0.77
N SER A 37 3.15 -5.76 0.95
CA SER A 37 2.17 -5.10 1.81
C SER A 37 0.76 -5.08 1.21
N VAL A 38 0.64 -5.09 -0.12
CA VAL A 38 -0.67 -5.07 -0.80
C VAL A 38 -1.44 -6.35 -0.52
N VAL A 39 -0.79 -7.50 -0.64
CA VAL A 39 -1.41 -8.80 -0.34
C VAL A 39 -1.80 -8.90 1.13
N ALA A 40 -0.95 -8.41 2.05
CA ALA A 40 -1.27 -8.38 3.47
C ALA A 40 -2.55 -7.58 3.76
N ILE A 41 -2.68 -6.39 3.17
CA ILE A 41 -3.88 -5.54 3.29
C ILE A 41 -5.09 -6.25 2.70
N THR A 42 -4.97 -6.84 1.52
CA THR A 42 -6.04 -7.53 0.81
C THR A 42 -6.62 -8.68 1.64
N ILE A 43 -5.75 -9.50 2.26
CA ILE A 43 -6.19 -10.60 3.13
C ILE A 43 -6.91 -10.06 4.38
N CYS A 44 -6.51 -8.90 4.89
CA CYS A 44 -7.11 -8.31 6.09
C CYS A 44 -8.37 -7.49 5.79
N LEU A 45 -8.60 -7.09 4.53
CA LEU A 45 -9.75 -6.26 4.15
C LEU A 45 -11.12 -6.87 4.55
N PRO A 46 -11.40 -8.16 4.34
CA PRO A 46 -12.68 -8.75 4.73
C PRO A 46 -12.99 -8.63 6.22
N PHE A 47 -11.96 -8.63 7.08
CA PHE A 47 -12.14 -8.50 8.53
C PHE A 47 -12.57 -7.09 8.95
N THR A 48 -12.40 -6.09 8.08
CA THR A 48 -12.82 -4.71 8.37
C THR A 48 -14.32 -4.50 8.22
N PHE A 49 -15.03 -5.40 7.51
CA PHE A 49 -16.47 -5.33 7.37
C PHE A 49 -17.15 -5.55 8.74
N GLY A 50 -17.95 -4.59 9.16
CA GLY A 50 -18.62 -4.63 10.47
C GLY A 50 -17.86 -3.93 11.60
N MET A 51 -16.64 -3.38 11.33
CA MET A 51 -15.92 -2.53 12.27
C MET A 51 -16.29 -1.05 12.08
N THR A 52 -16.03 -0.24 13.11
CA THR A 52 -16.09 1.22 12.95
C THR A 52 -14.99 1.68 11.99
N SER A 53 -15.24 2.73 11.21
CA SER A 53 -14.28 3.24 10.22
C SER A 53 -12.89 3.52 10.81
N VAL A 54 -12.83 4.05 12.04
CA VAL A 54 -11.56 4.35 12.72
C VAL A 54 -10.80 3.06 13.05
N SER A 55 -11.48 2.04 13.57
CA SER A 55 -10.85 0.76 13.92
C SER A 55 -10.43 -0.03 12.68
N ALA A 56 -11.22 0.02 11.61
CA ALA A 56 -10.89 -0.60 10.34
C ALA A 56 -9.61 0.02 9.73
N ILE A 57 -9.54 1.34 9.68
CA ILE A 57 -8.35 2.06 9.20
C ILE A 57 -7.13 1.74 10.09
N ALA A 58 -7.31 1.71 11.42
CA ALA A 58 -6.22 1.39 12.33
C ALA A 58 -5.68 -0.03 12.11
N LEU A 59 -6.55 -1.02 11.88
CA LEU A 59 -6.16 -2.39 11.53
C LEU A 59 -5.33 -2.40 10.25
N LEU A 60 -5.82 -1.78 9.17
CA LEU A 60 -5.15 -1.80 7.86
C LEU A 60 -3.83 -1.03 7.88
N LEU A 61 -3.75 0.09 8.59
CA LEU A 61 -2.49 0.82 8.80
C LEU A 61 -1.50 -0.02 9.60
N GLY A 62 -1.98 -0.73 10.63
CA GLY A 62 -1.16 -1.68 11.38
C GLY A 62 -0.58 -2.77 10.48
N VAL A 63 -1.41 -3.39 9.64
CA VAL A 63 -0.98 -4.39 8.65
C VAL A 63 0.06 -3.81 7.69
N TYR A 64 -0.18 -2.61 7.18
CA TYR A 64 0.76 -1.94 6.27
C TYR A 64 2.12 -1.70 6.92
N CYS A 65 2.15 -1.04 8.07
CA CYS A 65 3.38 -0.76 8.80
C CYS A 65 4.09 -2.05 9.24
N GLY A 66 3.32 -3.02 9.74
CA GLY A 66 3.84 -4.33 10.12
C GLY A 66 4.47 -5.08 8.97
N SER A 67 3.86 -5.05 7.78
CA SER A 67 4.40 -5.74 6.60
C SER A 67 5.72 -5.14 6.12
N ILE A 68 5.89 -3.83 6.20
CA ILE A 68 7.16 -3.16 5.86
C ILE A 68 8.25 -3.55 6.88
N CYS A 69 7.91 -3.56 8.17
CA CYS A 69 8.84 -4.01 9.20
C CYS A 69 9.24 -5.47 9.02
N GLY A 70 8.26 -6.36 8.76
CA GLY A 70 8.52 -7.78 8.48
C GLY A 70 9.42 -7.98 7.26
N GLY A 71 9.15 -7.24 6.19
CA GLY A 71 9.98 -7.23 4.98
C GLY A 71 11.42 -6.78 5.23
N SER A 72 11.61 -5.80 6.12
CA SER A 72 12.95 -5.34 6.52
C SER A 72 13.70 -6.40 7.33
N ILE A 73 13.01 -7.15 8.19
CA ILE A 73 13.60 -8.27 8.94
C ILE A 73 14.09 -9.36 7.97
N ALA A 74 13.25 -9.74 7.00
CA ALA A 74 13.63 -10.72 5.98
C ALA A 74 14.82 -10.23 5.14
N ALA A 75 14.82 -8.95 4.72
CA ALA A 75 15.91 -8.34 3.99
C ALA A 75 17.26 -8.43 4.76
N VAL A 76 17.25 -8.16 6.06
CA VAL A 76 18.44 -8.19 6.91
C VAL A 76 18.94 -9.63 7.15
N LEU A 77 18.04 -10.59 7.38
CA LEU A 77 18.42 -11.94 7.79
C LEU A 77 18.75 -12.85 6.60
N ILE A 78 17.98 -12.79 5.53
CA ILE A 78 18.07 -13.72 4.40
C ILE A 78 18.39 -13.06 3.05
N ASN A 79 18.68 -11.75 3.05
CA ASN A 79 18.96 -10.97 1.84
C ASN A 79 17.86 -11.01 0.79
N THR A 80 16.64 -11.30 1.18
CA THR A 80 15.46 -11.29 0.31
C THR A 80 14.43 -10.34 0.89
N PRO A 81 14.27 -9.13 0.29
CA PRO A 81 13.29 -8.17 0.79
C PRO A 81 11.88 -8.73 0.62
N GLY A 82 11.08 -8.71 1.69
CA GLY A 82 9.68 -9.13 1.66
C GLY A 82 8.78 -8.08 1.00
N THR A 83 9.19 -6.82 1.04
CA THR A 83 8.48 -5.70 0.42
C THR A 83 9.46 -4.86 -0.42
N PRO A 84 8.99 -4.18 -1.49
CA PRO A 84 9.86 -3.31 -2.30
C PRO A 84 10.56 -2.24 -1.48
N GLN A 85 9.90 -1.70 -0.45
CA GLN A 85 10.43 -0.66 0.43
C GLN A 85 11.62 -1.15 1.27
N SER A 86 11.65 -2.43 1.59
CA SER A 86 12.74 -3.04 2.37
C SER A 86 13.96 -3.42 1.53
N ALA A 87 13.92 -3.24 0.20
CA ALA A 87 15.04 -3.57 -0.66
C ALA A 87 16.32 -2.80 -0.31
N ALA A 88 16.19 -1.50 0.01
CA ALA A 88 17.33 -0.67 0.42
C ALA A 88 17.97 -1.17 1.73
N THR A 89 17.17 -1.71 2.65
CA THR A 89 17.65 -2.24 3.93
C THR A 89 18.54 -3.45 3.75
N ALA A 90 18.41 -4.21 2.66
CA ALA A 90 19.25 -5.38 2.39
C ALA A 90 20.70 -5.00 2.13
N PHE A 91 20.98 -3.84 1.49
CA PHE A 91 22.34 -3.45 1.12
C PHE A 91 23.28 -3.30 2.32
N ASP A 92 22.83 -2.68 3.39
CA ASP A 92 23.64 -2.46 4.60
C ASP A 92 23.30 -3.45 5.71
N GLY A 93 22.03 -3.84 5.82
CA GLY A 93 21.55 -4.70 6.89
C GLY A 93 22.05 -6.14 6.78
N TYR A 94 22.07 -6.71 5.59
CA TYR A 94 22.53 -8.09 5.40
C TYR A 94 24.04 -8.26 5.67
N PRO A 95 24.96 -7.40 5.18
CA PRO A 95 26.37 -7.47 5.57
C PRO A 95 26.60 -7.34 7.08
N MET A 96 25.84 -6.48 7.77
CA MET A 96 25.89 -6.38 9.23
C MET A 96 25.42 -7.66 9.92
N ALA A 97 24.37 -8.31 9.40
CA ALA A 97 23.89 -9.58 9.92
C ALA A 97 24.93 -10.68 9.74
N ARG A 98 25.58 -10.76 8.57
CA ARG A 98 26.69 -11.69 8.34
C ARG A 98 27.91 -11.44 9.23
N ALA A 99 28.13 -10.20 9.63
CA ALA A 99 29.15 -9.83 10.60
C ALA A 99 28.79 -10.18 12.07
N GLY A 100 27.72 -10.96 12.29
CA GLY A 100 27.26 -11.41 13.60
C GLY A 100 26.47 -10.34 14.41
N LYS A 101 26.00 -9.29 13.78
CA LYS A 101 25.28 -8.18 14.44
C LYS A 101 23.87 -7.95 13.88
N PRO A 102 23.04 -9.00 13.67
CA PRO A 102 21.71 -8.84 13.06
C PRO A 102 20.77 -7.98 13.90
N GLY A 103 20.79 -8.12 15.22
CA GLY A 103 19.97 -7.32 16.12
C GLY A 103 20.27 -5.81 16.04
N LYS A 104 21.54 -5.45 15.81
CA LYS A 104 21.93 -4.05 15.62
C LYS A 104 21.38 -3.50 14.29
N ALA A 105 21.45 -4.27 13.22
CA ALA A 105 20.91 -3.89 11.91
C ALA A 105 19.40 -3.67 11.95
N ILE A 106 18.65 -4.62 12.55
CA ILE A 106 17.21 -4.52 12.72
C ILE A 106 16.85 -3.33 13.63
N GLY A 107 17.59 -3.13 14.72
CA GLY A 107 17.38 -2.02 15.64
C GLY A 107 17.54 -0.64 14.95
N TRP A 108 18.54 -0.48 14.11
CA TRP A 108 18.70 0.76 13.33
C TRP A 108 17.58 0.95 12.30
N ALA A 109 17.16 -0.11 11.62
CA ALA A 109 16.06 -0.05 10.68
C ALA A 109 14.74 0.35 11.37
N LEU A 110 14.45 -0.23 12.54
CA LEU A 110 13.26 0.14 13.32
C LEU A 110 13.33 1.56 13.86
N ALA A 111 14.47 2.00 14.39
CA ALA A 111 14.65 3.36 14.88
C ALA A 111 14.43 4.37 13.74
N ALA A 112 15.05 4.16 12.59
CA ALA A 112 14.85 5.02 11.42
C ALA A 112 13.38 5.06 10.97
N SER A 113 12.68 3.91 11.00
CA SER A 113 11.26 3.83 10.66
C SER A 113 10.38 4.59 11.66
N ILE A 114 10.69 4.55 12.95
CA ILE A 114 9.95 5.30 13.98
C ILE A 114 10.12 6.81 13.75
N PHE A 115 11.35 7.27 13.59
CA PHE A 115 11.63 8.70 13.33
C PHE A 115 10.99 9.16 12.03
N GLY A 116 11.16 8.41 10.94
CA GLY A 116 10.55 8.69 9.65
C GLY A 116 9.02 8.71 9.71
N GLY A 117 8.41 7.76 10.42
CA GLY A 117 6.97 7.66 10.61
C GLY A 117 6.38 8.84 11.37
N VAL A 118 7.00 9.24 12.48
CA VAL A 118 6.56 10.41 13.26
C VAL A 118 6.69 11.69 12.43
N PHE A 119 7.82 11.88 11.77
CA PHE A 119 8.05 13.05 10.92
C PHE A 119 7.06 13.11 9.75
N SER A 120 6.83 11.97 9.08
CA SER A 120 5.86 11.85 8.00
C SER A 120 4.43 12.13 8.48
N CYS A 121 4.05 11.67 9.67
CA CYS A 121 2.73 11.92 10.25
C CYS A 121 2.50 13.42 10.47
N VAL A 122 3.50 14.14 11.00
CA VAL A 122 3.42 15.59 11.17
C VAL A 122 3.26 16.30 9.83
N ILE A 123 4.10 15.97 8.83
CA ILE A 123 3.99 16.57 7.50
C ILE A 123 2.62 16.26 6.89
N LEU A 124 2.15 15.02 6.97
CA LEU A 124 0.87 14.62 6.40
C LEU A 124 -0.28 15.42 7.00
N THR A 125 -0.28 15.64 8.31
CA THR A 125 -1.34 16.39 9.00
C THR A 125 -1.47 17.83 8.46
N PHE A 126 -0.36 18.47 8.14
CA PHE A 126 -0.37 19.83 7.58
C PHE A 126 -0.54 19.86 6.06
N ALA A 127 0.05 18.91 5.35
CA ALA A 127 0.07 18.90 3.90
C ALA A 127 -1.19 18.26 3.27
N ALA A 128 -1.81 17.28 3.92
CA ALA A 128 -2.92 16.55 3.34
C ALA A 128 -4.11 17.44 2.95
N PRO A 129 -4.56 18.42 3.77
CA PRO A 129 -5.66 19.29 3.36
C PRO A 129 -5.33 20.13 2.12
N GLN A 130 -4.09 20.62 2.02
CA GLN A 130 -3.64 21.44 0.91
C GLN A 130 -3.50 20.62 -0.38
N ILE A 131 -2.94 19.41 -0.28
CA ILE A 131 -2.84 18.47 -1.41
C ILE A 131 -4.23 18.05 -1.87
N ALA A 132 -5.18 17.81 -0.96
CA ALA A 132 -6.55 17.46 -1.31
C ALA A 132 -7.24 18.57 -2.13
N VAL A 133 -7.10 19.84 -1.72
CA VAL A 133 -7.64 20.98 -2.47
C VAL A 133 -7.01 21.06 -3.86
N PHE A 134 -5.70 20.85 -3.96
CA PHE A 134 -5.00 20.83 -5.25
C PHE A 134 -5.44 19.64 -6.10
N ALA A 135 -5.58 18.45 -5.53
CA ALA A 135 -6.01 17.24 -6.23
C ALA A 135 -7.44 17.36 -6.80
N LEU A 136 -8.34 18.06 -6.11
CA LEU A 136 -9.70 18.31 -6.58
C LEU A 136 -9.76 19.25 -7.80
N GLN A 137 -8.68 19.97 -8.10
CA GLN A 137 -8.60 20.82 -9.30
C GLN A 137 -8.21 20.01 -10.55
N PHE A 138 -7.78 18.76 -10.38
CA PHE A 138 -7.42 17.90 -11.50
C PHE A 138 -8.67 17.48 -12.28
N GLY A 139 -8.72 17.90 -13.52
CA GLY A 139 -9.77 17.49 -14.45
C GLY A 139 -9.45 16.16 -15.15
N PRO A 140 -10.34 15.72 -16.05
CA PRO A 140 -10.12 14.47 -16.82
C PRO A 140 -8.88 14.49 -17.70
N LEU A 141 -8.48 15.67 -18.21
CA LEU A 141 -7.28 15.83 -19.06
C LEU A 141 -6.01 15.64 -18.26
N GLU A 142 -5.91 16.23 -17.08
CA GLU A 142 -4.77 16.10 -16.18
C GLU A 142 -4.62 14.67 -15.70
N THR A 143 -5.76 14.02 -15.39
CA THR A 143 -5.78 12.60 -15.00
C THR A 143 -5.28 11.71 -16.14
N CYS A 144 -5.67 11.99 -17.39
CA CYS A 144 -5.16 11.26 -18.56
C CYS A 144 -3.63 11.43 -18.71
N ALA A 145 -3.12 12.65 -18.53
CA ALA A 145 -1.68 12.91 -18.56
C ALA A 145 -0.92 12.14 -17.46
N LEU A 146 -1.47 12.06 -16.25
CA LEU A 146 -0.90 11.28 -15.16
C LEU A 146 -0.87 9.77 -15.47
N ILE A 147 -1.93 9.24 -16.09
CA ILE A 147 -1.97 7.83 -16.52
C ILE A 147 -0.89 7.56 -17.57
N LEU A 148 -0.74 8.44 -18.57
CA LEU A 148 0.32 8.31 -19.58
C LEU A 148 1.72 8.37 -18.94
N MET A 149 1.93 9.27 -18.00
CA MET A 149 3.17 9.33 -17.23
C MET A 149 3.41 8.04 -16.44
N GLY A 150 2.38 7.47 -15.82
CA GLY A 150 2.45 6.19 -15.13
C GLY A 150 2.87 5.04 -16.07
N LEU A 151 2.32 4.98 -17.30
CA LEU A 151 2.71 4.00 -18.32
C LEU A 151 4.19 4.12 -18.72
N THR A 152 4.69 5.33 -18.88
CA THR A 152 6.12 5.55 -19.18
C THR A 152 7.01 5.10 -18.03
N CYS A 153 6.59 5.32 -16.78
CA CYS A 153 7.31 4.81 -15.60
C CYS A 153 7.35 3.27 -15.58
N ILE A 154 6.21 2.61 -15.85
CA ILE A 154 6.14 1.14 -15.92
C ILE A 154 7.08 0.61 -17.01
N SER A 155 7.07 1.24 -18.18
CA SER A 155 7.97 0.89 -19.29
C SER A 155 9.44 1.03 -18.90
N SER A 156 9.80 2.08 -18.15
CA SER A 156 11.16 2.34 -17.69
C SER A 156 11.63 1.30 -16.66
N VAL A 157 10.77 0.88 -15.74
CA VAL A 157 11.08 -0.17 -14.75
C VAL A 157 11.25 -1.55 -15.41
N SER A 158 10.59 -1.79 -16.53
CA SER A 158 10.71 -3.03 -17.31
C SER A 158 11.93 -3.04 -18.25
N ALA A 159 13.10 -2.63 -17.74
CA ALA A 159 14.32 -2.36 -18.52
C ALA A 159 14.76 -3.49 -19.48
N ASN A 160 14.48 -4.76 -19.15
CA ASN A 160 14.86 -5.91 -19.97
C ASN A 160 13.92 -6.16 -21.16
N ASN A 161 12.68 -5.67 -21.12
CA ASN A 161 11.68 -5.85 -22.18
C ASN A 161 10.59 -4.77 -22.10
N GLN A 162 10.93 -3.57 -22.53
CA GLN A 162 10.03 -2.39 -22.49
C GLN A 162 8.68 -2.65 -23.19
N PHE A 163 8.71 -3.36 -24.34
CA PHE A 163 7.48 -3.72 -25.05
C PHE A 163 6.54 -4.61 -24.23
N LYS A 164 7.08 -5.58 -23.48
CA LYS A 164 6.27 -6.42 -22.61
C LYS A 164 5.70 -5.62 -21.44
N GLY A 165 6.49 -4.75 -20.82
CA GLY A 165 6.03 -3.87 -19.75
C GLY A 165 4.91 -2.95 -20.22
N LEU A 166 5.06 -2.32 -21.38
CA LEU A 166 4.04 -1.47 -21.98
C LEU A 166 2.76 -2.26 -22.33
N ALA A 167 2.90 -3.44 -22.94
CA ALA A 167 1.76 -4.29 -23.28
C ALA A 167 0.96 -4.70 -22.04
N MET A 168 1.65 -5.09 -20.96
CA MET A 168 0.99 -5.42 -19.69
C MET A 168 0.35 -4.19 -19.03
N GLY A 169 0.97 -3.02 -19.13
CA GLY A 169 0.38 -1.77 -18.66
C GLY A 169 -0.90 -1.41 -19.42
N VAL A 170 -0.91 -1.55 -20.75
CA VAL A 170 -2.10 -1.33 -21.59
C VAL A 170 -3.19 -2.36 -21.30
N LEU A 171 -2.84 -3.63 -21.10
CA LEU A 171 -3.79 -4.67 -20.67
C LEU A 171 -4.42 -4.33 -19.31
N GLY A 172 -3.61 -3.86 -18.35
CA GLY A 172 -4.12 -3.40 -17.05
C GLY A 172 -5.11 -2.24 -17.19
N LEU A 173 -4.81 -1.28 -18.09
CA LEU A 173 -5.74 -0.17 -18.38
C LEU A 173 -7.03 -0.67 -19.05
N LEU A 174 -6.97 -1.62 -19.96
CA LEU A 174 -8.17 -2.19 -20.58
C LEU A 174 -9.05 -2.87 -19.54
N LEU A 175 -8.46 -3.64 -18.62
CA LEU A 175 -9.20 -4.23 -17.49
C LEU A 175 -9.79 -3.18 -16.57
N ALA A 176 -9.08 -2.10 -16.30
CA ALA A 176 -9.57 -0.99 -15.48
C ALA A 176 -10.70 -0.18 -16.15
N CYS A 177 -10.83 -0.25 -17.49
CA CYS A 177 -11.92 0.40 -18.23
C CYS A 177 -13.25 -0.36 -18.16
N VAL A 178 -13.26 -1.59 -17.64
CA VAL A 178 -14.50 -2.36 -17.45
C VAL A 178 -15.28 -1.79 -16.26
N GLY A 179 -16.53 -1.43 -16.47
CA GLY A 179 -17.39 -0.90 -15.40
C GLY A 179 -18.06 0.40 -15.77
N MET A 180 -18.63 1.08 -14.78
CA MET A 180 -19.32 2.35 -14.96
C MET A 180 -18.32 3.52 -14.91
N SER A 181 -18.37 4.39 -15.91
CA SER A 181 -17.53 5.58 -15.96
C SER A 181 -17.92 6.56 -14.83
N PRO A 182 -16.97 7.01 -13.98
CA PRO A 182 -17.28 7.98 -12.92
C PRO A 182 -17.67 9.37 -13.45
N PHE A 183 -17.39 9.67 -14.72
CA PHE A 183 -17.66 10.99 -15.31
C PHE A 183 -18.96 11.04 -16.10
N SER A 184 -19.34 9.96 -16.81
CA SER A 184 -20.51 9.94 -17.70
C SER A 184 -21.61 9.00 -17.23
N ALA A 185 -21.38 8.22 -16.16
CA ALA A 185 -22.29 7.17 -15.68
C ALA A 185 -22.68 6.14 -16.76
N GLU A 186 -21.93 6.08 -17.88
CA GLU A 186 -22.12 5.07 -18.93
C GLU A 186 -21.39 3.79 -18.59
N SER A 187 -22.04 2.66 -18.83
CA SER A 187 -21.43 1.33 -18.69
C SER A 187 -20.49 1.04 -19.87
N ARG A 188 -19.24 0.65 -19.59
CA ARG A 188 -18.21 0.32 -20.59
C ARG A 188 -17.79 -1.13 -20.43
N PHE A 189 -17.85 -1.88 -21.54
CA PHE A 189 -17.42 -3.29 -21.59
C PHE A 189 -18.10 -4.20 -20.55
N THR A 190 -19.33 -3.88 -20.16
CA THR A 190 -20.09 -4.65 -19.14
C THR A 190 -20.90 -5.80 -19.73
N PHE A 191 -21.09 -5.82 -21.08
CA PHE A 191 -21.86 -6.85 -21.80
C PHE A 191 -23.23 -7.13 -21.13
N ASP A 192 -23.91 -6.12 -20.58
CA ASP A 192 -25.17 -6.18 -19.83
C ASP A 192 -25.13 -7.11 -18.59
N ILE A 193 -23.95 -7.49 -18.10
CA ILE A 193 -23.78 -8.26 -16.88
C ILE A 193 -23.75 -7.29 -15.71
N PHE A 194 -24.77 -7.33 -14.84
CA PHE A 194 -24.91 -6.42 -13.70
C PHE A 194 -23.70 -6.43 -12.76
N ALA A 195 -23.07 -7.61 -12.57
CA ALA A 195 -21.88 -7.74 -11.73
C ALA A 195 -20.65 -6.94 -12.28
N LEU A 196 -20.56 -6.75 -13.60
CA LEU A 196 -19.48 -5.99 -14.22
C LEU A 196 -19.67 -4.48 -14.16
N ASN A 197 -20.86 -3.99 -13.79
CA ASN A 197 -21.10 -2.55 -13.60
C ASN A 197 -20.27 -1.95 -12.47
N SER A 198 -19.96 -2.75 -11.45
CA SER A 198 -19.06 -2.35 -10.36
C SER A 198 -17.58 -2.33 -10.74
N GLY A 199 -17.24 -2.72 -11.99
CA GLY A 199 -15.86 -2.91 -12.42
C GLY A 199 -15.29 -4.27 -11.99
N ILE A 200 -14.08 -4.54 -12.43
CA ILE A 200 -13.34 -5.72 -12.00
C ILE A 200 -12.61 -5.36 -10.71
N ASP A 201 -12.91 -6.04 -9.62
CA ASP A 201 -12.27 -5.78 -8.34
C ASP A 201 -10.76 -6.09 -8.43
N LEU A 202 -9.94 -5.10 -8.07
CA LEU A 202 -8.48 -5.22 -8.06
C LEU A 202 -8.02 -6.40 -7.20
N VAL A 203 -8.74 -6.66 -6.10
CA VAL A 203 -8.48 -7.77 -5.18
C VAL A 203 -8.66 -9.11 -5.89
N ALA A 204 -9.72 -9.27 -6.67
CA ALA A 204 -9.97 -10.48 -7.45
C ALA A 204 -8.88 -10.72 -8.51
N VAL A 205 -8.38 -9.66 -9.14
CA VAL A 205 -7.31 -9.76 -10.16
C VAL A 205 -5.95 -10.13 -9.54
N ILE A 206 -5.67 -9.68 -8.31
CA ILE A 206 -4.37 -9.95 -7.66
C ILE A 206 -4.36 -11.33 -6.99
N VAL A 207 -5.47 -11.76 -6.42
CA VAL A 207 -5.56 -13.01 -5.62
C VAL A 207 -5.99 -14.21 -6.47
N GLY A 208 -6.80 -14.00 -7.51
CA GLY A 208 -7.33 -15.05 -8.39
C GLY A 208 -6.51 -15.23 -9.61
#